data_42b02be790ca9e9d357d1eba4a997ccc
#
_entry.id   42b02be790ca9e9d357d1eba4a997ccc
#
_cell.length_a   1.000
_cell.length_b   1.000
_cell.length_c   1.000
_cell.angle_alpha   90.00
_cell.angle_beta   90.00
_cell.angle_gamma   90.00
#
_symmetry.space_group_name_H-M   'P 1'
#
loop_
_entity.id
_entity.type
_entity.pdbx_description
1 polymer ?
#
loop_
_entity_poly.entity_id
_entity_poly.type
_entity_poly.pdbx_seq_one_letter_code
_entity_poly.pdbx_strand_id
1 'polypeptide(L)'
;MRIVRLEENAKKNILSNLLKRDPNNYDSYADTVQQIVDDVKERQDAAVFEYTAKFDGAVLDASNVRVTEAEIEEAMGLVEPSLLEVMKKSMKNIRDYHQKQVQHSWFDSKPDGTILGQKVTALESVGVYVPGGKAAYPSSVLMLSLIHISE
;
A
#
# COMPACT_ATOMS: atom_id res chain seq x y z
N MET A 1 -5.55 32.00 -1.96
CA MET A 1 -4.08 32.04 -2.07
C MET A 1 -3.59 33.17 -1.19
N ARG A 2 -2.70 32.94 -0.23
CA ARG A 2 -2.17 33.95 0.68
C ARG A 2 -0.87 34.49 0.07
N ILE A 3 -0.85 35.75 -0.33
CA ILE A 3 0.35 36.44 -0.84
C ILE A 3 1.00 37.14 0.34
N VAL A 4 2.27 36.85 0.62
CA VAL A 4 3.03 37.44 1.73
C VAL A 4 4.26 38.09 1.15
N ARG A 5 4.56 39.36 1.56
CA ARG A 5 5.83 40.02 1.22
C ARG A 5 6.97 39.35 1.97
N LEU A 6 8.08 39.16 1.28
CA LEU A 6 9.26 38.47 1.78
C LEU A 6 10.12 39.42 2.65
N GLU A 7 9.67 39.69 3.86
CA GLU A 7 10.41 40.42 4.88
C GLU A 7 11.15 39.44 5.81
N GLU A 8 12.19 39.89 6.50
CA GLU A 8 13.01 38.96 7.32
C GLU A 8 12.21 38.22 8.40
N ASN A 9 11.23 38.89 9.02
CA ASN A 9 10.34 38.26 10.00
C ASN A 9 9.35 37.30 9.35
N ALA A 10 8.90 37.55 8.12
CA ALA A 10 8.04 36.63 7.37
C ALA A 10 8.80 35.38 6.93
N LYS A 11 10.09 35.53 6.54
CA LYS A 11 10.98 34.37 6.25
C LYS A 11 11.13 33.49 7.47
N LYS A 12 11.45 34.03 8.65
CA LYS A 12 11.57 33.23 9.88
C LYS A 12 10.30 32.53 10.26
N ASN A 13 9.15 33.19 10.18
CA ASN A 13 7.85 32.60 10.53
C ASN A 13 7.36 31.58 9.51
N ILE A 14 7.54 31.82 8.21
CA ILE A 14 7.16 30.88 7.14
C ILE A 14 8.08 29.67 7.15
N LEU A 15 9.39 29.86 7.22
CA LEU A 15 10.37 28.77 7.31
C LEU A 15 10.20 27.96 8.60
N SER A 16 10.02 28.59 9.75
CA SER A 16 9.79 27.84 10.99
C SER A 16 8.47 27.05 10.99
N ASN A 17 7.42 27.57 10.33
CA ASN A 17 6.16 26.84 10.18
C ASN A 17 6.21 25.74 9.11
N LEU A 18 7.02 25.90 8.07
CA LEU A 18 7.27 24.88 7.05
C LEU A 18 8.18 23.78 7.60
N LEU A 19 9.21 24.14 8.38
CA LEU A 19 10.13 23.19 9.03
C LEU A 19 9.46 22.43 10.20
N LYS A 20 8.47 23.03 10.83
CA LYS A 20 7.62 22.32 11.81
C LYS A 20 6.69 21.27 11.18
N ARG A 21 6.50 21.34 9.87
CA ARG A 21 5.87 20.27 9.09
C ARG A 21 6.96 19.29 8.65
N ASP A 22 7.64 18.66 9.60
CA ASP A 22 8.44 17.49 9.29
C ASP A 22 7.44 16.36 8.94
N PRO A 23 7.35 15.96 7.67
CA PRO A 23 6.43 14.90 7.26
C PRO A 23 6.78 13.55 7.88
N ASN A 24 7.92 13.45 8.54
CA ASN A 24 8.43 12.23 9.16
C ASN A 24 8.45 12.28 10.70
N ASN A 25 7.92 13.33 11.32
CA ASN A 25 7.82 13.37 12.78
C ASN A 25 6.58 12.58 13.26
N TYR A 26 6.73 11.26 13.29
CA TYR A 26 5.74 10.32 13.82
C TYR A 26 5.99 9.95 15.28
N ASP A 27 6.94 10.59 15.96
CA ASP A 27 7.36 10.26 17.33
C ASP A 27 6.18 10.24 18.32
N SER A 28 5.23 11.18 18.14
CA SER A 28 4.04 11.25 19.00
C SER A 28 3.09 10.04 18.85
N TYR A 29 3.21 9.26 17.80
CA TYR A 29 2.37 8.08 17.54
C TYR A 29 3.15 6.78 17.67
N ALA A 30 4.48 6.83 17.74
CA ALA A 30 5.35 5.66 17.73
C ALA A 30 4.99 4.66 18.83
N ASP A 31 4.84 5.13 20.06
CA ASP A 31 4.50 4.27 21.21
C ASP A 31 3.13 3.59 21.03
N THR A 32 2.14 4.34 20.57
CA THR A 32 0.78 3.81 20.36
C THR A 32 0.77 2.76 19.25
N VAL A 33 1.47 3.04 18.14
CA VAL A 33 1.59 2.09 17.04
C VAL A 33 2.35 0.84 17.47
N GLN A 34 3.43 1.02 18.24
CA GLN A 34 4.22 -0.11 18.75
C GLN A 34 3.38 -1.02 19.65
N GLN A 35 2.58 -0.46 20.55
CA GLN A 35 1.66 -1.22 21.40
C GLN A 35 0.67 -2.05 20.58
N ILE A 36 0.07 -1.47 19.53
CA ILE A 36 -0.85 -2.20 18.65
C ILE A 36 -0.11 -3.33 17.92
N VAL A 37 1.08 -3.06 17.39
CA VAL A 37 1.89 -4.07 16.69
C VAL A 37 2.25 -5.23 17.59
N ASP A 38 2.66 -4.94 18.83
CA ASP A 38 3.06 -5.97 19.80
C ASP A 38 1.84 -6.79 20.28
N ASP A 39 0.71 -6.15 20.48
CA ASP A 39 -0.55 -6.83 20.80
C ASP A 39 -1.03 -7.74 19.65
N VAL A 40 -0.94 -7.30 18.41
CA VAL A 40 -1.26 -8.13 17.24
C VAL A 40 -0.29 -9.30 17.10
N LYS A 41 1.00 -9.13 17.39
CA LYS A 41 1.96 -10.24 17.39
C LYS A 41 1.61 -11.30 18.42
N GLU A 42 1.13 -10.89 19.60
CA GLU A 42 0.78 -11.80 20.69
C GLU A 42 -0.58 -12.47 20.49
N ARG A 43 -1.62 -11.67 20.21
CA ARG A 43 -3.02 -12.13 20.13
C ARG A 43 -3.52 -12.42 18.70
N GLN A 44 -2.73 -12.10 17.67
CA GLN A 44 -3.04 -12.34 16.25
C GLN A 44 -4.41 -11.80 15.84
N ASP A 45 -5.24 -12.62 15.19
CA ASP A 45 -6.55 -12.23 14.65
C ASP A 45 -7.49 -11.66 15.71
N ALA A 46 -7.41 -12.13 16.95
CA ALA A 46 -8.24 -11.62 18.04
C ALA A 46 -7.99 -10.12 18.31
N ALA A 47 -6.72 -9.70 18.27
CA ALA A 47 -6.37 -8.29 18.39
C ALA A 47 -6.85 -7.48 17.17
N VAL A 48 -6.67 -8.01 15.97
CA VAL A 48 -7.13 -7.35 14.72
C VAL A 48 -8.64 -7.11 14.76
N PHE A 49 -9.44 -8.10 15.15
CA PHE A 49 -10.90 -7.96 15.23
C PHE A 49 -11.33 -6.93 16.28
N GLU A 50 -10.67 -6.93 17.43
CA GLU A 50 -10.93 -5.94 18.47
C GLU A 50 -10.60 -4.51 18.03
N TYR A 51 -9.43 -4.31 17.39
CA TYR A 51 -9.05 -3.01 16.88
C TYR A 51 -9.93 -2.56 15.71
N THR A 52 -10.37 -3.46 14.84
CA THR A 52 -11.34 -3.17 13.78
C THR A 52 -12.66 -2.69 14.35
N ALA A 53 -13.20 -3.38 15.35
CA ALA A 53 -14.41 -2.92 16.03
C ALA A 53 -14.24 -1.56 16.69
N LYS A 54 -13.07 -1.31 17.31
CA LYS A 54 -12.76 -0.07 18.00
C LYS A 54 -12.56 1.14 17.08
N PHE A 55 -11.84 0.96 15.97
CA PHE A 55 -11.44 2.08 15.11
C PHE A 55 -12.32 2.26 13.88
N ASP A 56 -12.82 1.16 13.31
CA ASP A 56 -13.62 1.16 12.09
C ASP A 56 -15.11 0.97 12.37
N GLY A 57 -15.49 0.55 13.60
CA GLY A 57 -16.87 0.27 13.97
C GLY A 57 -17.45 -0.97 13.29
N ALA A 58 -16.63 -1.80 12.67
CA ALA A 58 -17.02 -3.02 11.99
C ALA A 58 -16.77 -4.25 12.90
N VAL A 59 -17.76 -5.11 13.03
CA VAL A 59 -17.64 -6.35 13.80
C VAL A 59 -17.20 -7.47 12.86
N LEU A 60 -15.92 -7.85 12.96
CA LEU A 60 -15.33 -8.94 12.19
C LEU A 60 -14.99 -10.12 13.09
N ASP A 61 -15.05 -11.30 12.51
CA ASP A 61 -14.58 -12.55 13.08
C ASP A 61 -14.01 -13.49 11.98
N ALA A 62 -13.57 -14.67 12.36
CA ALA A 62 -12.98 -15.63 11.44
C ALA A 62 -13.93 -16.08 10.30
N SER A 63 -15.24 -15.91 10.47
CA SER A 63 -16.25 -16.32 9.49
C SER A 63 -16.52 -15.25 8.42
N ASN A 64 -16.30 -13.98 8.74
CA ASN A 64 -16.67 -12.86 7.89
C ASN A 64 -15.52 -11.90 7.50
N VAL A 65 -14.31 -12.13 8.01
CA VAL A 65 -13.12 -11.32 7.67
C VAL A 65 -12.72 -11.47 6.21
N ARG A 66 -13.02 -12.61 5.61
CA ARG A 66 -12.71 -12.89 4.21
C ARG A 66 -13.91 -12.60 3.33
N VAL A 67 -13.73 -11.71 2.35
CA VAL A 67 -14.74 -11.45 1.32
C VAL A 67 -15.05 -12.72 0.55
N THR A 68 -16.32 -13.01 0.35
CA THR A 68 -16.82 -14.20 -0.37
C THR A 68 -16.93 -13.95 -1.86
N GLU A 69 -16.93 -15.01 -2.66
CA GLU A 69 -17.15 -14.91 -4.12
C GLU A 69 -18.53 -14.30 -4.44
N ALA A 70 -19.55 -14.57 -3.65
CA ALA A 70 -20.88 -14.00 -3.83
C ALA A 70 -20.90 -12.47 -3.64
N GLU A 71 -20.15 -11.97 -2.65
CA GLU A 71 -20.00 -10.51 -2.45
C GLU A 71 -19.22 -9.86 -3.60
N ILE A 72 -18.23 -10.57 -4.15
CA ILE A 72 -17.50 -10.11 -5.34
C ILE A 72 -18.41 -10.04 -6.56
N GLU A 73 -19.21 -11.06 -6.80
CA GLU A 73 -20.17 -11.10 -7.92
C GLU A 73 -21.23 -10.01 -7.78
N GLU A 74 -21.78 -9.79 -6.59
CA GLU A 74 -22.72 -8.71 -6.31
C GLU A 74 -22.05 -7.35 -6.59
N ALA A 75 -20.87 -7.10 -6.06
CA ALA A 75 -20.13 -5.85 -6.28
C ALA A 75 -19.83 -5.62 -7.76
N MET A 76 -19.46 -6.65 -8.50
CA MET A 76 -19.24 -6.56 -9.95
C MET A 76 -20.52 -6.22 -10.72
N GLY A 77 -21.68 -6.71 -10.26
CA GLY A 77 -22.97 -6.39 -10.83
C GLY A 77 -23.42 -4.93 -10.60
N LEU A 78 -22.91 -4.28 -9.55
CA LEU A 78 -23.21 -2.89 -9.21
C LEU A 78 -22.32 -1.88 -9.93
N VAL A 79 -21.19 -2.32 -10.51
CA VAL A 79 -20.27 -1.43 -11.22
C VAL A 79 -20.83 -1.11 -12.61
N GLU A 80 -20.88 0.19 -12.94
CA GLU A 80 -21.29 0.63 -14.27
C GLU A 80 -20.36 0.04 -15.34
N PRO A 81 -20.90 -0.56 -16.43
CA PRO A 81 -20.10 -1.20 -17.49
C PRO A 81 -19.03 -0.28 -18.12
N SER A 82 -19.36 1.00 -18.27
CA SER A 82 -18.42 2.00 -18.81
C SER A 82 -17.21 2.20 -17.89
N LEU A 83 -17.42 2.23 -16.58
CA LEU A 83 -16.35 2.34 -15.57
C LEU A 83 -15.50 1.07 -15.56
N LEU A 84 -16.12 -0.10 -15.67
CA LEU A 84 -15.40 -1.37 -15.72
C LEU A 84 -14.43 -1.43 -16.91
N GLU A 85 -14.86 -0.96 -18.09
CA GLU A 85 -14.00 -0.90 -19.27
C GLU A 85 -12.82 0.07 -19.09
N VAL A 86 -13.03 1.21 -18.45
CA VAL A 86 -11.95 2.16 -18.11
C VAL A 86 -10.96 1.52 -17.13
N MET A 87 -11.45 0.79 -16.13
CA MET A 87 -10.60 0.08 -15.16
C MET A 87 -9.77 -1.02 -15.86
N LYS A 88 -10.37 -1.82 -16.74
CA LYS A 88 -9.65 -2.85 -17.52
C LYS A 88 -8.56 -2.24 -18.40
N LYS A 89 -8.85 -1.11 -19.05
CA LYS A 89 -7.85 -0.37 -19.85
C LYS A 89 -6.70 0.12 -18.96
N SER A 90 -7.00 0.66 -17.80
CA SER A 90 -5.99 1.09 -16.82
C SER A 90 -5.12 -0.07 -16.36
N MET A 91 -5.73 -1.20 -16.01
CA MET A 91 -5.01 -2.44 -15.64
C MET A 91 -4.04 -2.88 -16.73
N LYS A 92 -4.50 -2.89 -17.99
CA LYS A 92 -3.64 -3.26 -19.12
C LYS A 92 -2.43 -2.35 -19.24
N ASN A 93 -2.63 -1.04 -19.17
CA ASN A 93 -1.54 -0.06 -19.27
C ASN A 93 -0.52 -0.22 -18.14
N ILE A 94 -1.00 -0.43 -16.91
CA ILE A 94 -0.15 -0.64 -15.73
C ILE A 94 0.66 -1.94 -15.91
N ARG A 95 0.02 -3.03 -16.32
CA ARG A 95 0.68 -4.30 -16.57
C ARG A 95 1.75 -4.20 -17.65
N ASP A 96 1.41 -3.61 -18.79
CA ASP A 96 2.34 -3.43 -19.93
C ASP A 96 3.57 -2.61 -19.51
N TYR A 97 3.42 -1.66 -18.60
CA TYR A 97 4.53 -0.89 -18.05
C TYR A 97 5.40 -1.72 -17.11
N HIS A 98 4.79 -2.40 -16.13
CA HIS A 98 5.53 -3.12 -15.11
C HIS A 98 6.17 -4.41 -15.61
N GLN A 99 5.63 -5.05 -16.63
CA GLN A 99 6.28 -6.20 -17.29
C GLN A 99 7.69 -5.87 -17.81
N LYS A 100 7.95 -4.61 -18.15
CA LYS A 100 9.29 -4.16 -18.59
C LYS A 100 10.27 -3.99 -17.42
N GLN A 101 9.81 -4.02 -16.18
CA GLN A 101 10.62 -3.86 -14.98
C GLN A 101 10.97 -5.20 -14.32
N VAL A 102 10.45 -6.31 -14.85
CA VAL A 102 10.77 -7.66 -14.35
C VAL A 102 12.27 -7.90 -14.44
N GLN A 103 12.88 -8.24 -13.32
CA GLN A 103 14.29 -8.53 -13.23
C GLN A 103 14.51 -10.02 -13.41
N HIS A 104 15.53 -10.37 -14.19
CA HIS A 104 15.92 -11.76 -14.40
C HIS A 104 17.20 -12.09 -13.63
N SER A 105 17.30 -13.34 -13.14
CA SER A 105 18.55 -13.86 -12.59
C SER A 105 19.62 -13.91 -13.67
N TRP A 106 20.86 -13.59 -13.30
CA TRP A 106 22.01 -13.69 -14.20
C TRP A 106 23.21 -14.24 -13.44
N PHE A 107 24.06 -14.97 -14.15
CA PHE A 107 25.28 -15.55 -13.62
C PHE A 107 26.40 -15.38 -14.65
N ASP A 108 27.57 -15.00 -14.17
CA ASP A 108 28.79 -14.87 -14.93
C ASP A 108 29.82 -15.87 -14.43
N SER A 109 30.47 -16.61 -15.34
CA SER A 109 31.46 -17.62 -15.02
C SER A 109 32.83 -17.18 -15.50
N LYS A 110 33.80 -17.14 -14.60
CA LYS A 110 35.19 -16.80 -14.92
C LYS A 110 36.00 -18.03 -15.28
N PRO A 111 37.15 -17.86 -16.01
CA PRO A 111 38.03 -18.98 -16.39
C PRO A 111 38.66 -19.74 -15.18
N ASP A 112 38.74 -19.08 -14.02
CA ASP A 112 39.23 -19.68 -12.78
C ASP A 112 38.21 -20.54 -12.04
N GLY A 113 36.99 -20.69 -12.60
CA GLY A 113 35.89 -21.42 -12.00
C GLY A 113 35.03 -20.61 -11.06
N THR A 114 35.36 -19.33 -10.85
CA THR A 114 34.50 -18.43 -10.03
C THR A 114 33.20 -18.15 -10.75
N ILE A 115 32.07 -18.29 -10.03
CA ILE A 115 30.74 -17.92 -10.52
C ILE A 115 30.20 -16.76 -9.66
N LEU A 116 29.87 -15.66 -10.31
CA LEU A 116 29.25 -14.50 -9.70
C LEU A 116 27.90 -14.24 -10.39
N GLY A 117 26.90 -13.85 -9.60
CA GLY A 117 25.60 -13.57 -10.19
C GLY A 117 24.62 -12.98 -9.21
N GLN A 118 23.45 -12.69 -9.72
CA GLN A 118 22.29 -12.25 -8.92
C GLN A 118 21.15 -13.22 -9.17
N LYS A 119 20.66 -13.84 -8.09
CA LYS A 119 19.46 -14.66 -8.12
C LYS A 119 18.28 -13.78 -7.72
N VAL A 120 17.30 -13.64 -8.62
CA VAL A 120 16.01 -13.02 -8.33
C VAL A 120 15.03 -14.15 -8.05
N THR A 121 14.32 -14.05 -6.91
CA THR A 121 13.35 -15.07 -6.48
C THR A 121 12.07 -14.36 -6.12
N ALA A 122 10.95 -14.85 -6.60
CA ALA A 122 9.63 -14.36 -6.21
C ALA A 122 9.35 -14.61 -4.71
N LEU A 123 8.55 -13.73 -4.11
CA LEU A 123 8.00 -13.98 -2.78
C LEU A 123 6.83 -14.96 -2.90
N GLU A 124 6.72 -15.91 -1.98
CA GLU A 124 5.63 -16.91 -1.98
C GLU A 124 4.25 -16.26 -1.79
N SER A 125 4.19 -15.22 -0.96
CA SER A 125 2.97 -14.44 -0.75
C SER A 125 3.29 -13.03 -0.29
N VAL A 126 2.43 -12.09 -0.66
CA VAL A 126 2.53 -10.68 -0.26
C VAL A 126 1.18 -10.17 0.23
N GLY A 127 1.22 -9.34 1.27
CA GLY A 127 0.05 -8.59 1.73
C GLY A 127 0.02 -7.21 1.07
N VAL A 128 -1.11 -6.84 0.49
CA VAL A 128 -1.33 -5.52 -0.10
C VAL A 128 -2.32 -4.75 0.75
N TYR A 129 -1.89 -3.65 1.35
CA TYR A 129 -2.76 -2.74 2.08
C TYR A 129 -3.26 -1.62 1.16
N VAL A 130 -4.56 -1.46 1.08
CA VAL A 130 -5.20 -0.36 0.37
C VAL A 130 -6.03 0.45 1.37
N PRO A 131 -5.74 1.74 1.55
CA PRO A 131 -6.51 2.57 2.46
C PRO A 131 -7.95 2.72 1.96
N GLY A 132 -8.90 2.50 2.87
CA GLY A 132 -10.32 2.73 2.68
C GLY A 132 -10.83 3.88 3.57
N GLY A 133 -12.11 4.11 3.62
CA GLY A 133 -12.75 5.09 4.49
C GLY A 133 -12.96 6.45 3.81
N LYS A 134 -12.26 7.51 4.20
CA LYS A 134 -12.52 8.87 3.71
C LYS A 134 -12.26 9.08 2.21
N ALA A 135 -11.40 8.28 1.60
CA ALA A 135 -11.10 8.33 0.18
C ALA A 135 -10.90 6.90 -0.36
N ALA A 136 -11.49 6.62 -1.52
CA ALA A 136 -11.26 5.39 -2.24
C ALA A 136 -10.07 5.57 -3.19
N TYR A 137 -9.16 4.59 -3.20
CA TYR A 137 -7.97 4.59 -4.05
C TYR A 137 -7.96 3.40 -5.02
N PRO A 138 -8.83 3.37 -6.03
CA PRO A 138 -8.87 2.27 -7.00
C PRO A 138 -7.54 2.11 -7.75
N SER A 139 -6.82 3.21 -7.99
CA SER A 139 -5.48 3.17 -8.59
C SER A 139 -4.48 2.40 -7.73
N SER A 140 -4.52 2.53 -6.40
CA SER A 140 -3.63 1.80 -5.51
C SER A 140 -3.90 0.30 -5.57
N VAL A 141 -5.17 -0.12 -5.63
CA VAL A 141 -5.52 -1.55 -5.83
C VAL A 141 -4.90 -2.06 -7.11
N LEU A 142 -5.12 -1.37 -8.24
CA LEU A 142 -4.65 -1.81 -9.55
C LEU A 142 -3.12 -1.81 -9.63
N MET A 143 -2.45 -0.79 -9.10
CA MET A 143 -1.00 -0.69 -9.16
C MET A 143 -0.31 -1.72 -8.27
N LEU A 144 -0.71 -1.81 -6.99
CA LEU A 144 -0.05 -2.71 -6.04
C LEU A 144 -0.28 -4.18 -6.39
N SER A 145 -1.51 -4.56 -6.77
CA SER A 145 -1.81 -5.95 -7.13
C SER A 145 -1.07 -6.39 -8.39
N LEU A 146 -1.02 -5.54 -9.44
CA LEU A 146 -0.38 -5.89 -10.71
C LEU A 146 1.13 -5.96 -10.62
N ILE A 147 1.78 -5.12 -9.81
CA ILE A 147 3.24 -5.16 -9.62
C ILE A 147 3.67 -6.48 -8.97
N HIS A 148 2.86 -7.05 -8.10
CA HIS A 148 3.21 -8.27 -7.35
C HIS A 148 2.69 -9.57 -7.96
N ILE A 149 1.74 -9.51 -8.92
CA ILE A 149 1.13 -10.69 -9.57
C ILE A 149 1.67 -10.90 -10.99
N SER A 150 2.47 -9.98 -11.53
CA SER A 150 3.00 -10.08 -12.88
C SER A 150 4.25 -10.97 -12.96
N GLU A 151 4.10 -12.24 -12.62
CA GLU A 151 5.03 -13.30 -13.02
C GLU A 151 4.41 -14.19 -14.08
#